data_26e93030e2df596af1bc800132253381
#
_entry.id   26e93030e2df596af1bc800132253381
#
_cell.length_a   1.000
_cell.length_b   1.000
_cell.length_c   1.000
_cell.angle_alpha   90.00
_cell.angle_beta   90.00
_cell.angle_gamma   90.00
#
_symmetry.space_group_name_H-M   'P 1'
#
loop_
_entity.id
_entity.type
_entity.pdbx_description
1 polymer ?
#
loop_
_entity_poly.entity_id
_entity_poly.type
_entity_poly.pdbx_seq_one_letter_code
_entity_poly.pdbx_strand_id
1 'polypeptide(L)'
;MNKSIFILGVFLMSFFCVESQEYLEMLSSDQFTVQEIQDSAEAYFENRDKGRGTGYKSYKRWEYDALRMQDDNGLLKSPSFYYNELERYNSYRNNSTQLGQRRRVANWEQLGPSYWNQTSGWNPGVGRITSIAIDSNNEDIMIIGSPGGGVWKTTNGSITWTALTDNLSNIQVHALTIHPTDSNIYFWGSTNGVIFKSIDAGATWDELADTGNGNVNKILINPSNPNQLFCSTEYSGVFQSTDGGANWEKIHSDSSRGYDIEFKPGDLNTIYASGNL
;
A
#
# COMPACT_ATOMS: atom_id res chain seq x y z
N MET A 1 47.42 -70.03 7.32
CA MET A 1 47.80 -68.66 7.79
C MET A 1 47.14 -67.63 6.87
N ASN A 2 45.96 -67.18 7.28
CA ASN A 2 45.21 -66.17 6.49
C ASN A 2 45.47 -64.79 7.09
N LYS A 3 46.06 -63.95 6.31
CA LYS A 3 46.19 -62.51 6.67
C LYS A 3 44.96 -61.76 6.16
N SER A 4 44.10 -61.40 7.09
CA SER A 4 43.00 -60.45 6.78
C SER A 4 43.56 -59.05 6.70
N ILE A 5 43.42 -58.42 5.55
CA ILE A 5 43.73 -57.01 5.33
C ILE A 5 42.49 -56.23 5.72
N PHE A 6 42.58 -55.44 6.80
CA PHE A 6 41.57 -54.43 7.16
C PHE A 6 41.77 -53.19 6.31
N ILE A 7 40.87 -52.95 5.34
CA ILE A 7 40.81 -51.68 4.63
C ILE A 7 39.97 -50.73 5.46
N LEU A 8 40.63 -49.79 6.08
CA LEU A 8 40.00 -48.65 6.77
C LEU A 8 39.55 -47.61 5.74
N GLY A 9 38.30 -47.70 5.37
CA GLY A 9 37.68 -46.68 4.50
C GLY A 9 37.49 -45.38 5.28
N VAL A 10 38.34 -44.39 5.02
CA VAL A 10 38.12 -43.04 5.50
C VAL A 10 36.96 -42.44 4.70
N PHE A 11 35.78 -42.40 5.31
CA PHE A 11 34.63 -41.69 4.79
C PHE A 11 34.90 -40.18 4.99
N LEU A 12 35.44 -39.51 3.99
CA LEU A 12 35.46 -38.06 3.94
C LEU A 12 33.99 -37.63 3.75
N MET A 13 33.28 -37.41 4.86
CA MET A 13 32.08 -36.57 4.85
C MET A 13 32.52 -35.13 4.51
N SER A 14 32.40 -34.77 3.25
CA SER A 14 32.37 -33.39 2.87
C SER A 14 31.10 -32.82 3.47
N PHE A 15 31.27 -32.13 4.60
CA PHE A 15 30.26 -31.20 5.09
C PHE A 15 30.14 -30.13 4.01
N PHE A 16 29.21 -30.27 3.11
CA PHE A 16 28.63 -29.11 2.43
C PHE A 16 27.95 -28.30 3.55
N CYS A 17 28.67 -27.34 4.09
CA CYS A 17 28.03 -26.26 4.82
C CYS A 17 27.08 -25.62 3.82
N VAL A 18 25.80 -25.99 3.90
CA VAL A 18 24.76 -25.17 3.32
C VAL A 18 24.82 -23.91 4.17
N GLU A 19 25.59 -22.91 3.72
CA GLU A 19 25.52 -21.58 4.29
C GLU A 19 24.07 -21.14 4.16
N SER A 20 23.35 -21.29 5.26
CA SER A 20 21.97 -20.85 5.37
C SER A 20 21.97 -19.34 5.11
N GLN A 21 20.91 -18.85 4.51
CA GLN A 21 20.75 -17.41 4.34
C GLN A 21 20.36 -16.81 5.70
N GLU A 22 21.27 -16.90 6.68
CA GLU A 22 21.08 -16.54 8.07
C GLU A 22 20.51 -15.12 8.19
N TYR A 23 20.99 -14.20 7.36
CA TYR A 23 20.45 -12.83 7.34
C TYR A 23 18.95 -12.76 7.01
N LEU A 24 18.37 -13.72 6.26
CA LEU A 24 16.92 -13.75 5.99
C LEU A 24 16.14 -14.20 7.24
N GLU A 25 16.69 -15.09 8.04
CA GLU A 25 16.09 -15.49 9.31
C GLU A 25 16.15 -14.32 10.29
N MET A 26 17.28 -13.60 10.33
CA MET A 26 17.45 -12.40 11.13
C MET A 26 16.46 -11.28 10.73
N LEU A 27 16.17 -11.10 9.43
CA LEU A 27 15.17 -10.15 8.93
C LEU A 27 13.76 -10.41 9.45
N SER A 28 13.44 -11.64 9.79
CA SER A 28 12.13 -12.03 10.33
C SER A 28 12.06 -11.95 11.86
N SER A 29 13.16 -11.58 12.52
CA SER A 29 13.29 -11.51 13.96
C SER A 29 13.50 -10.07 14.43
N ASP A 30 12.73 -9.65 15.44
CA ASP A 30 12.87 -8.32 16.07
C ASP A 30 14.07 -8.24 17.03
N GLN A 31 14.93 -9.26 17.08
CA GLN A 31 15.99 -9.37 18.09
C GLN A 31 17.36 -8.87 17.62
N PHE A 32 17.53 -8.69 16.31
CA PHE A 32 18.81 -8.30 15.73
C PHE A 32 18.81 -6.82 15.35
N THR A 33 19.94 -6.18 15.57
CA THR A 33 20.17 -4.82 15.12
C THR A 33 20.33 -4.77 13.59
N VAL A 34 20.07 -3.63 13.01
CA VAL A 34 20.28 -3.39 11.56
C VAL A 34 21.74 -3.69 11.20
N GLN A 35 22.70 -3.35 12.06
CA GLN A 35 24.13 -3.61 11.85
C GLN A 35 24.45 -5.11 11.81
N GLU A 36 23.92 -5.91 12.74
CA GLU A 36 24.14 -7.36 12.76
C GLU A 36 23.59 -8.03 11.52
N ILE A 37 22.42 -7.59 11.05
CA ILE A 37 21.81 -8.09 9.80
C ILE A 37 22.66 -7.68 8.59
N GLN A 38 23.21 -6.44 8.57
CA GLN A 38 24.11 -5.99 7.53
C GLN A 38 25.36 -6.84 7.47
N ASP A 39 26.02 -7.06 8.62
CA ASP A 39 27.25 -7.85 8.68
C ASP A 39 27.03 -9.28 8.17
N SER A 40 25.91 -9.91 8.57
CA SER A 40 25.54 -11.24 8.10
C SER A 40 25.24 -11.27 6.58
N ALA A 41 24.52 -10.27 6.08
CA ALA A 41 24.20 -10.18 4.65
C ALA A 41 25.44 -9.85 3.81
N GLU A 42 26.32 -8.98 4.27
CA GLU A 42 27.57 -8.65 3.57
C GLU A 42 28.49 -9.87 3.48
N ALA A 43 28.64 -10.63 4.57
CA ALA A 43 29.37 -11.89 4.58
C ALA A 43 28.76 -12.89 3.59
N TYR A 44 27.43 -13.00 3.56
CA TYR A 44 26.73 -13.88 2.61
C TYR A 44 27.00 -13.50 1.14
N PHE A 45 27.00 -12.19 0.82
CA PHE A 45 27.19 -11.69 -0.55
C PHE A 45 28.64 -11.41 -0.92
N GLU A 46 29.60 -11.59 -0.05
CA GLU A 46 31.01 -11.24 -0.30
C GLU A 46 31.57 -11.92 -1.56
N ASN A 47 31.36 -13.22 -1.68
CA ASN A 47 31.88 -14.05 -2.77
C ASN A 47 30.79 -14.57 -3.72
N ARG A 48 29.58 -13.95 -3.71
CA ARG A 48 28.44 -14.36 -4.53
C ARG A 48 28.14 -13.35 -5.62
N ASP A 49 27.49 -13.83 -6.68
CA ASP A 49 26.96 -12.95 -7.72
C ASP A 49 25.93 -11.97 -7.15
N LYS A 50 26.04 -10.71 -7.51
CA LYS A 50 25.17 -9.60 -7.10
C LYS A 50 24.22 -9.16 -8.22
N GLY A 51 24.10 -9.95 -9.27
CA GLY A 51 23.27 -9.68 -10.45
C GLY A 51 21.76 -9.83 -10.21
N ARG A 52 21.04 -9.88 -11.32
CA ARG A 52 19.58 -10.00 -11.30
C ARG A 52 19.15 -11.38 -10.76
N GLY A 53 18.23 -11.41 -9.81
CA GLY A 53 17.66 -12.65 -9.26
C GLY A 53 18.42 -13.24 -8.08
N THR A 54 19.56 -12.65 -7.67
CA THR A 54 20.39 -13.16 -6.55
C THR A 54 19.89 -12.76 -5.15
N GLY A 55 18.90 -11.87 -5.06
CA GLY A 55 18.44 -11.29 -3.79
C GLY A 55 19.23 -10.06 -3.33
N TYR A 56 20.41 -9.78 -3.88
CA TYR A 56 21.26 -8.66 -3.47
C TYR A 56 20.56 -7.31 -3.58
N LYS A 57 19.83 -7.06 -4.68
CA LYS A 57 19.05 -5.82 -4.84
C LYS A 57 17.96 -5.65 -3.80
N SER A 58 17.31 -6.75 -3.42
CA SER A 58 16.26 -6.72 -2.37
C SER A 58 16.87 -6.40 -1.02
N TYR A 59 18.00 -7.03 -0.69
CA TYR A 59 18.76 -6.71 0.51
C TYR A 59 19.17 -5.22 0.55
N LYS A 60 19.74 -4.67 -0.52
CA LYS A 60 20.18 -3.25 -0.55
C LYS A 60 19.02 -2.24 -0.47
N ARG A 61 17.82 -2.60 -0.90
CA ARG A 61 16.61 -1.77 -0.66
C ARG A 61 16.21 -1.81 0.80
N TRP A 62 16.14 -3.01 1.37
CA TRP A 62 15.88 -3.16 2.81
C TRP A 62 16.89 -2.37 3.65
N GLU A 63 18.18 -2.51 3.39
CA GLU A 63 19.25 -1.80 4.09
C GLU A 63 19.06 -0.27 4.03
N TYR A 64 18.73 0.25 2.86
CA TYR A 64 18.48 1.68 2.66
C TYR A 64 17.34 2.20 3.55
N ASP A 65 16.28 1.44 3.67
CA ASP A 65 15.12 1.79 4.49
C ASP A 65 15.41 1.53 5.98
N ALA A 66 16.02 0.40 6.32
CA ALA A 66 16.33 -0.02 7.68
C ALA A 66 17.22 0.99 8.43
N LEU A 67 18.25 1.51 7.77
CA LEU A 67 19.14 2.53 8.34
C LEU A 67 18.41 3.82 8.74
N ARG A 68 17.25 4.10 8.17
CA ARG A 68 16.42 5.27 8.50
C ARG A 68 15.34 4.97 9.53
N MET A 69 15.00 3.69 9.68
CA MET A 69 13.90 3.23 10.52
C MET A 69 14.36 2.62 11.85
N GLN A 70 15.67 2.54 12.09
CA GLN A 70 16.19 2.02 13.34
C GLN A 70 15.99 2.99 14.51
N ASP A 71 15.89 2.45 15.70
CA ASP A 71 15.90 3.21 16.95
C ASP A 71 17.33 3.52 17.43
N ASP A 72 17.44 4.17 18.59
CA ASP A 72 18.74 4.52 19.19
C ASP A 72 19.58 3.30 19.60
N ASN A 73 18.98 2.12 19.67
CA ASN A 73 19.67 0.85 19.97
C ASN A 73 20.02 0.07 18.68
N GLY A 74 19.70 0.61 17.52
CA GLY A 74 19.94 -0.01 16.22
C GLY A 74 18.92 -1.08 15.84
N LEU A 75 17.81 -1.24 16.57
CA LEU A 75 16.73 -2.16 16.25
C LEU A 75 15.73 -1.50 15.32
N LEU A 76 15.12 -2.28 14.42
CA LEU A 76 14.01 -1.78 13.61
C LEU A 76 12.81 -1.47 14.50
N LYS A 77 12.24 -0.30 14.31
CA LYS A 77 10.98 0.07 14.97
C LYS A 77 9.85 -0.83 14.47
N SER A 78 9.08 -1.37 15.41
CA SER A 78 7.94 -2.21 15.07
C SER A 78 6.86 -1.42 14.32
N PRO A 79 6.02 -2.06 13.51
CA PRO A 79 4.88 -1.40 12.88
C PRO A 79 3.98 -0.66 13.89
N SER A 80 3.77 -1.22 15.07
CA SER A 80 3.00 -0.60 16.15
C SER A 80 3.60 0.72 16.65
N PHE A 81 4.93 0.91 16.57
CA PHE A 81 5.56 2.19 16.89
C PHE A 81 5.02 3.31 16.00
N TYR A 82 4.92 3.09 14.70
CA TYR A 82 4.46 4.11 13.75
C TYR A 82 2.99 4.44 13.94
N TYR A 83 2.14 3.44 14.24
CA TYR A 83 0.74 3.66 14.57
C TYR A 83 0.59 4.49 15.85
N ASN A 84 1.32 4.16 16.90
CA ASN A 84 1.29 4.89 18.15
C ASN A 84 1.79 6.34 17.99
N GLU A 85 2.84 6.56 17.21
CA GLU A 85 3.34 7.92 16.94
C GLU A 85 2.34 8.74 16.12
N LEU A 86 1.65 8.12 15.15
CA LEU A 86 0.59 8.79 14.41
C LEU A 86 -0.58 9.15 15.31
N GLU A 87 -1.03 8.27 16.19
CA GLU A 87 -2.08 8.56 17.17
C GLU A 87 -1.67 9.68 18.13
N ARG A 88 -0.43 9.68 18.61
CA ARG A 88 0.12 10.77 19.43
C ARG A 88 0.12 12.08 18.66
N TYR A 89 0.56 12.07 17.42
CA TYR A 89 0.56 13.27 16.58
C TYR A 89 -0.86 13.78 16.32
N ASN A 90 -1.81 12.91 15.98
CA ASN A 90 -3.21 13.27 15.75
C ASN A 90 -3.84 13.82 17.04
N SER A 91 -3.59 13.19 18.18
CA SER A 91 -4.06 13.67 19.49
C SER A 91 -3.46 15.04 19.84
N TYR A 92 -2.18 15.23 19.62
CA TYR A 92 -1.52 16.53 19.79
C TYR A 92 -2.13 17.59 18.87
N ARG A 93 -2.35 17.26 17.61
CA ARG A 93 -2.95 18.18 16.62
C ARG A 93 -4.38 18.57 17.00
N ASN A 94 -5.19 17.61 17.44
CA ASN A 94 -6.60 17.83 17.79
C ASN A 94 -6.77 18.57 19.13
N ASN A 95 -5.88 18.34 20.08
CA ASN A 95 -5.94 18.93 21.41
C ASN A 95 -5.24 20.30 21.51
N SER A 96 -4.45 20.69 20.52
CA SER A 96 -3.71 21.92 20.59
C SER A 96 -4.49 23.11 20.02
N THR A 97 -5.30 23.75 20.85
CA THR A 97 -5.85 25.09 20.60
C THR A 97 -4.76 26.16 20.33
N GLN A 98 -3.50 25.84 20.62
CA GLN A 98 -2.34 26.70 20.37
C GLN A 98 -1.70 26.56 18.98
N LEU A 99 -2.16 25.60 18.14
CA LEU A 99 -1.65 25.44 16.78
C LEU A 99 -1.88 26.69 15.91
N GLY A 100 -2.93 27.46 16.19
CA GLY A 100 -3.18 28.73 15.52
C GLY A 100 -2.08 29.78 15.72
N GLN A 101 -1.37 29.73 16.85
CA GLN A 101 -0.26 30.66 17.14
C GLN A 101 1.09 30.13 16.64
N ARG A 102 1.32 28.81 16.67
CA ARG A 102 2.58 28.19 16.20
C ARG A 102 2.69 28.11 14.68
N ARG A 103 1.56 28.06 13.97
CA ARG A 103 1.54 28.19 12.49
C ARG A 103 2.15 29.50 11.96
N ARG A 104 2.29 30.51 12.81
CA ARG A 104 2.91 31.80 12.44
C ARG A 104 4.43 31.79 12.52
N VAL A 105 5.06 30.77 13.11
CA VAL A 105 6.52 30.76 13.36
C VAL A 105 7.28 29.88 12.37
N ALA A 106 6.64 28.91 11.75
CA ALA A 106 7.26 28.07 10.73
C ALA A 106 6.67 28.45 9.35
N ASN A 107 7.44 29.22 8.61
CA ASN A 107 7.12 29.50 7.19
C ASN A 107 7.58 28.29 6.36
N TRP A 108 6.74 27.27 6.29
CA TRP A 108 7.02 26.08 5.47
C TRP A 108 6.76 26.41 4.01
N GLU A 109 7.82 26.42 3.22
CA GLU A 109 7.73 26.52 1.77
C GLU A 109 8.03 25.14 1.15
N GLN A 110 7.35 24.84 0.05
CA GLN A 110 7.63 23.64 -0.72
C GLN A 110 9.01 23.76 -1.37
N LEU A 111 9.99 23.01 -0.86
CA LEU A 111 11.35 22.98 -1.41
C LEU A 111 11.53 21.90 -2.49
N GLY A 112 10.66 20.96 -2.54
CA GLY A 112 10.82 19.85 -3.41
C GLY A 112 10.09 19.86 -4.62
N PRO A 113 10.50 19.04 -5.64
CA PRO A 113 10.24 19.43 -7.02
C PRO A 113 8.75 19.58 -7.24
N SER A 114 8.32 20.80 -7.63
CA SER A 114 6.97 21.08 -8.11
C SER A 114 6.81 20.67 -9.59
N TYR A 115 7.94 20.46 -10.26
CA TYR A 115 8.00 20.03 -11.66
C TYR A 115 9.30 19.25 -11.92
N TRP A 116 9.22 18.20 -12.70
CA TRP A 116 10.35 17.38 -13.10
C TRP A 116 10.33 17.14 -14.61
N ASN A 117 11.35 17.59 -15.32
CA ASN A 117 11.45 17.47 -16.77
C ASN A 117 12.61 16.57 -17.26
N GLN A 118 13.40 16.06 -16.33
CA GLN A 118 14.50 15.14 -16.64
C GLN A 118 14.08 13.71 -16.36
N THR A 119 13.41 13.10 -17.30
CA THR A 119 12.95 11.73 -17.17
C THR A 119 13.73 10.83 -18.13
N SER A 120 14.03 9.63 -17.71
CA SER A 120 14.62 8.59 -18.55
C SER A 120 13.59 7.99 -19.51
N GLY A 121 12.95 8.82 -20.35
CA GLY A 121 11.95 8.39 -21.33
C GLY A 121 10.50 8.40 -20.86
N TRP A 122 10.20 8.92 -19.67
CA TRP A 122 8.85 9.08 -19.13
C TRP A 122 8.42 10.54 -19.16
N ASN A 123 7.12 10.79 -19.09
CA ASN A 123 6.59 12.16 -19.03
C ASN A 123 7.09 12.90 -17.78
N PRO A 124 7.33 14.22 -17.88
CA PRO A 124 7.61 15.03 -16.72
C PRO A 124 6.49 14.93 -15.68
N GLY A 125 6.85 14.91 -14.41
CA GLY A 125 5.90 14.86 -13.32
C GLY A 125 6.55 14.58 -11.98
N VAL A 126 5.84 14.86 -10.90
CA VAL A 126 6.34 14.69 -9.52
C VAL A 126 5.49 13.73 -8.68
N GLY A 127 4.45 13.15 -9.26
CA GLY A 127 3.57 12.21 -8.55
C GLY A 127 2.84 11.28 -9.51
N ARG A 128 2.26 10.22 -8.96
CA ARG A 128 1.45 9.25 -9.70
C ARG A 128 0.03 9.27 -9.17
N ILE A 129 -0.93 9.55 -10.04
CA ILE A 129 -2.35 9.39 -9.78
C ILE A 129 -2.80 8.08 -10.41
N THR A 130 -3.51 7.25 -9.67
CA THR A 130 -4.02 5.95 -10.10
C THR A 130 -5.52 5.95 -10.32
N SER A 131 -6.23 6.84 -9.66
CA SER A 131 -7.68 6.90 -9.75
C SER A 131 -8.17 8.36 -9.70
N ILE A 132 -9.28 8.60 -10.38
CA ILE A 132 -10.00 9.87 -10.38
C ILE A 132 -11.49 9.58 -10.35
N ALA A 133 -12.24 10.35 -9.57
CA ALA A 133 -13.69 10.38 -9.61
C ALA A 133 -14.17 11.82 -9.67
N ILE A 134 -15.15 12.07 -10.52
CA ILE A 134 -15.79 13.37 -10.72
C ILE A 134 -17.22 13.25 -10.21
N ASP A 135 -17.67 14.24 -9.45
CA ASP A 135 -19.03 14.27 -8.95
C ASP A 135 -20.02 14.44 -10.12
N SER A 136 -21.00 13.54 -10.18
CA SER A 136 -22.01 13.54 -11.26
C SER A 136 -22.95 14.75 -11.20
N ASN A 137 -23.04 15.43 -10.07
CA ASN A 137 -23.92 16.57 -9.84
C ASN A 137 -23.21 17.93 -9.92
N ASN A 138 -21.87 17.91 -9.74
CA ASN A 138 -21.05 19.11 -9.81
C ASN A 138 -19.62 18.76 -10.26
N GLU A 139 -19.31 19.00 -11.52
CA GLU A 139 -18.00 18.70 -12.13
C GLU A 139 -16.82 19.47 -11.54
N ASP A 140 -17.06 20.56 -10.78
CA ASP A 140 -16.01 21.25 -10.03
C ASP A 140 -15.51 20.43 -8.83
N ILE A 141 -16.29 19.44 -8.39
CA ILE A 141 -15.91 18.53 -7.32
C ILE A 141 -15.28 17.27 -7.93
N MET A 142 -14.00 17.08 -7.65
CA MET A 142 -13.26 15.88 -8.04
C MET A 142 -12.44 15.40 -6.87
N ILE A 143 -12.24 14.09 -6.83
CA ILE A 143 -11.28 13.45 -5.93
C ILE A 143 -10.30 12.63 -6.75
N ILE A 144 -9.05 12.63 -6.34
CA ILE A 144 -7.98 11.85 -6.95
C ILE A 144 -7.27 11.01 -5.91
N GLY A 145 -6.79 9.84 -6.31
CA GLY A 145 -6.08 8.89 -5.48
C GLY A 145 -4.66 8.65 -5.95
N SER A 146 -3.74 8.61 -5.01
CA SER A 146 -2.33 8.34 -5.22
C SER A 146 -1.85 7.22 -4.31
N PRO A 147 -1.09 6.22 -4.80
CA PRO A 147 -0.57 5.13 -3.97
C PRO A 147 0.43 5.54 -2.89
N GLY A 148 0.96 6.74 -2.98
CA GLY A 148 1.91 7.26 -2.00
C GLY A 148 1.53 8.63 -1.44
N GLY A 149 0.39 9.19 -1.88
CA GLY A 149 -0.03 10.53 -1.52
C GLY A 149 -1.48 10.63 -1.03
N GLY A 150 -2.16 9.50 -0.86
CA GLY A 150 -3.53 9.47 -0.33
C GLY A 150 -4.59 10.01 -1.27
N VAL A 151 -5.70 10.46 -0.69
CA VAL A 151 -6.84 11.07 -1.38
C VAL A 151 -6.73 12.58 -1.34
N TRP A 152 -6.93 13.22 -2.48
CA TRP A 152 -6.98 14.67 -2.63
C TRP A 152 -8.30 15.09 -3.24
N LYS A 153 -8.80 16.24 -2.84
CA LYS A 153 -10.08 16.81 -3.29
C LYS A 153 -9.90 18.22 -3.81
N THR A 154 -10.59 18.52 -4.90
CA THR A 154 -10.88 19.87 -5.35
C THR A 154 -12.38 20.15 -5.29
N THR A 155 -12.75 21.40 -5.13
CA THR A 155 -14.15 21.90 -5.20
C THR A 155 -14.27 23.11 -6.14
N ASN A 156 -13.24 23.35 -6.94
CA ASN A 156 -13.16 24.52 -7.82
C ASN A 156 -12.51 24.18 -9.18
N GLY A 157 -12.86 23.01 -9.73
CA GLY A 157 -12.41 22.61 -11.06
C GLY A 157 -10.89 22.44 -11.17
N SER A 158 -10.26 21.84 -10.16
CA SER A 158 -8.82 21.60 -10.08
C SER A 158 -7.89 22.81 -9.88
N ILE A 159 -8.42 23.99 -9.54
CA ILE A 159 -7.59 25.16 -9.27
C ILE A 159 -6.79 24.98 -7.98
N THR A 160 -7.43 24.40 -6.94
CA THR A 160 -6.76 24.07 -5.67
C THR A 160 -7.14 22.66 -5.21
N TRP A 161 -6.22 22.01 -4.51
CA TRP A 161 -6.38 20.66 -3.99
C TRP A 161 -6.11 20.63 -2.49
N THR A 162 -6.88 19.82 -1.77
CA THR A 162 -6.75 19.58 -0.33
C THR A 162 -6.55 18.08 -0.08
N ALA A 163 -5.55 17.71 0.71
CA ALA A 163 -5.35 16.35 1.15
C ALA A 163 -6.41 15.96 2.18
N LEU A 164 -6.99 14.76 2.03
CA LEU A 164 -8.05 14.25 2.90
C LEU A 164 -7.60 13.11 3.82
N THR A 165 -6.44 12.52 3.58
CA THR A 165 -6.00 11.30 4.25
C THR A 165 -4.66 11.41 4.98
N ASP A 166 -4.12 12.62 5.17
CA ASP A 166 -2.84 12.85 5.85
C ASP A 166 -2.82 12.38 7.33
N ASN A 167 -3.99 12.11 7.90
CA ASN A 167 -4.16 11.62 9.26
C ASN A 167 -4.36 10.11 9.35
N LEU A 168 -4.35 9.39 8.22
CA LEU A 168 -4.51 7.95 8.18
C LEU A 168 -3.15 7.24 8.12
N SER A 169 -3.07 6.06 8.69
CA SER A 169 -1.90 5.19 8.59
C SER A 169 -1.78 4.51 7.22
N ASN A 170 -2.91 4.26 6.56
CA ASN A 170 -2.96 3.73 5.21
C ASN A 170 -3.38 4.84 4.25
N ILE A 171 -2.49 5.20 3.33
CA ILE A 171 -2.71 6.22 2.30
C ILE A 171 -2.47 5.68 0.89
N GLN A 172 -2.41 4.36 0.74
CA GLN A 172 -2.10 3.69 -0.52
C GLN A 172 -3.35 3.51 -1.37
N VAL A 173 -3.85 4.59 -1.94
CA VAL A 173 -5.10 4.62 -2.71
C VAL A 173 -4.90 4.03 -4.11
N HIS A 174 -5.73 3.08 -4.48
CA HIS A 174 -5.74 2.45 -5.80
C HIS A 174 -7.04 2.67 -6.56
N ALA A 175 -8.17 2.43 -5.92
CA ALA A 175 -9.51 2.70 -6.44
C ALA A 175 -10.18 3.85 -5.67
N LEU A 176 -11.06 4.58 -6.35
CA LEU A 176 -11.74 5.72 -5.76
C LEU A 176 -13.06 5.97 -6.49
N THR A 177 -14.12 6.30 -5.75
CA THR A 177 -15.41 6.65 -6.33
C THR A 177 -16.19 7.62 -5.43
N ILE A 178 -17.06 8.43 -6.04
CA ILE A 178 -18.03 9.31 -5.38
C ILE A 178 -19.41 8.66 -5.50
N HIS A 179 -20.21 8.77 -4.44
CA HIS A 179 -21.58 8.29 -4.46
C HIS A 179 -22.41 9.07 -5.49
N PRO A 180 -23.24 8.40 -6.31
CA PRO A 180 -23.87 9.04 -7.48
C PRO A 180 -24.91 10.11 -7.15
N THR A 181 -25.46 10.10 -5.94
CA THR A 181 -26.53 11.05 -5.51
C THR A 181 -26.20 11.84 -4.25
N ASP A 182 -25.05 11.58 -3.62
CA ASP A 182 -24.59 12.34 -2.43
C ASP A 182 -23.09 12.65 -2.53
N SER A 183 -22.79 13.90 -2.80
CA SER A 183 -21.42 14.42 -2.96
C SER A 183 -20.59 14.41 -1.66
N ASN A 184 -21.14 13.97 -0.55
CA ASN A 184 -20.41 13.83 0.72
C ASN A 184 -19.95 12.39 0.97
N ILE A 185 -20.42 11.42 0.18
CA ILE A 185 -20.08 10.02 0.39
C ILE A 185 -19.02 9.59 -0.63
N TYR A 186 -17.87 9.16 -0.12
CA TYR A 186 -16.75 8.67 -0.91
C TYR A 186 -16.36 7.26 -0.49
N PHE A 187 -15.83 6.51 -1.45
CA PHE A 187 -15.20 5.22 -1.19
C PHE A 187 -13.82 5.20 -1.82
N TRP A 188 -12.86 4.58 -1.15
CA TRP A 188 -11.60 4.25 -1.78
C TRP A 188 -11.08 2.88 -1.33
N GLY A 189 -10.31 2.25 -2.21
CA GLY A 189 -9.68 0.96 -2.00
C GLY A 189 -8.17 1.06 -1.98
N SER A 190 -7.56 0.34 -1.07
CA SER A 190 -6.12 0.34 -0.84
C SER A 190 -5.38 -0.70 -1.66
N THR A 191 -4.05 -0.64 -1.60
CA THR A 191 -3.16 -1.65 -2.19
C THR A 191 -3.13 -2.96 -1.40
N ASN A 192 -3.68 -3.01 -0.20
CA ASN A 192 -3.73 -4.20 0.66
C ASN A 192 -5.16 -4.72 0.89
N GLY A 193 -6.08 -4.42 -0.01
CA GLY A 193 -7.43 -5.00 -0.01
C GLY A 193 -8.45 -4.30 0.88
N VAL A 194 -8.06 -3.27 1.60
CA VAL A 194 -8.96 -2.56 2.52
C VAL A 194 -9.81 -1.53 1.77
N ILE A 195 -11.10 -1.50 2.07
CA ILE A 195 -12.05 -0.52 1.55
C ILE A 195 -12.41 0.47 2.66
N PHE A 196 -12.31 1.74 2.35
CA PHE A 196 -12.65 2.86 3.24
C PHE A 196 -13.86 3.63 2.70
N LYS A 197 -14.64 4.19 3.62
CA LYS A 197 -15.79 5.05 3.34
C LYS A 197 -15.71 6.34 4.15
N SER A 198 -16.07 7.44 3.52
CA SER A 198 -16.40 8.70 4.18
C SER A 198 -17.86 9.04 3.92
N ILE A 199 -18.52 9.66 4.91
CA ILE A 199 -19.88 10.20 4.78
C ILE A 199 -19.93 11.70 5.02
N ASP A 200 -18.77 12.34 5.16
CA ASP A 200 -18.60 13.74 5.52
C ASP A 200 -17.62 14.49 4.57
N ALA A 201 -17.71 14.12 3.30
CA ALA A 201 -16.91 14.71 2.23
C ALA A 201 -15.39 14.51 2.38
N GLY A 202 -14.98 13.43 3.05
CA GLY A 202 -13.59 13.07 3.26
C GLY A 202 -12.95 13.63 4.53
N ALA A 203 -13.73 14.22 5.44
CA ALA A 203 -13.22 14.74 6.70
C ALA A 203 -12.83 13.59 7.65
N THR A 204 -13.63 12.52 7.66
CA THR A 204 -13.32 11.27 8.39
C THR A 204 -13.52 10.05 7.49
N TRP A 205 -12.87 8.95 7.84
CA TRP A 205 -12.88 7.71 7.09
C TRP A 205 -13.04 6.52 8.01
N ASP A 206 -14.01 5.66 7.68
CA ASP A 206 -14.23 4.38 8.32
C ASP A 206 -13.67 3.25 7.45
N GLU A 207 -12.98 2.31 8.07
CA GLU A 207 -12.59 1.07 7.44
C GLU A 207 -13.79 0.12 7.42
N LEU A 208 -14.24 -0.29 6.23
CA LEU A 208 -15.45 -1.10 6.07
C LEU A 208 -15.15 -2.58 5.93
N ALA A 209 -14.17 -2.92 5.11
CA ALA A 209 -13.91 -4.31 4.75
C ALA A 209 -12.44 -4.53 4.37
N ASP A 210 -11.98 -5.73 4.67
CA ASP A 210 -10.76 -6.28 4.13
C ASP A 210 -11.15 -7.38 3.12
N THR A 211 -10.88 -7.15 1.85
CA THR A 211 -11.18 -8.08 0.76
C THR A 211 -10.05 -9.08 0.52
N GLY A 212 -9.04 -9.08 1.38
CA GLY A 212 -7.85 -9.91 1.30
C GLY A 212 -6.67 -9.21 0.63
N ASN A 213 -5.67 -9.98 0.24
CA ASN A 213 -4.42 -9.44 -0.29
C ASN A 213 -4.57 -8.81 -1.67
N GLY A 214 -3.77 -7.79 -1.92
CA GLY A 214 -3.65 -7.12 -3.22
C GLY A 214 -4.47 -5.85 -3.33
N ASN A 215 -4.37 -5.22 -4.48
CA ASN A 215 -5.04 -3.95 -4.73
C ASN A 215 -6.54 -4.12 -4.87
N VAL A 216 -7.32 -3.20 -4.32
CA VAL A 216 -8.69 -2.96 -4.78
C VAL A 216 -8.58 -2.14 -6.06
N ASN A 217 -8.80 -2.79 -7.21
CA ASN A 217 -8.56 -2.18 -8.51
C ASN A 217 -9.66 -1.21 -8.94
N LYS A 218 -10.91 -1.54 -8.61
CA LYS A 218 -12.07 -0.68 -8.90
C LYS A 218 -13.18 -0.87 -7.87
N ILE A 219 -13.89 0.22 -7.59
CA ILE A 219 -15.15 0.23 -6.84
C ILE A 219 -16.21 0.86 -7.74
N LEU A 220 -17.33 0.15 -7.93
CA LEU A 220 -18.43 0.54 -8.78
C LEU A 220 -19.71 0.63 -7.95
N ILE A 221 -20.43 1.74 -8.04
CA ILE A 221 -21.69 1.97 -7.34
C ILE A 221 -22.81 1.95 -8.38
N ASN A 222 -23.88 1.21 -8.11
CA ASN A 222 -25.07 1.22 -8.97
C ASN A 222 -25.81 2.56 -8.83
N PRO A 223 -25.87 3.39 -9.88
CA PRO A 223 -26.46 4.72 -9.78
C PRO A 223 -27.97 4.70 -9.52
N SER A 224 -28.67 3.60 -9.84
CA SER A 224 -30.11 3.43 -9.58
C SER A 224 -30.41 2.79 -8.23
N ASN A 225 -29.42 2.13 -7.62
CA ASN A 225 -29.51 1.56 -6.29
C ASN A 225 -28.14 1.70 -5.59
N PRO A 226 -27.84 2.84 -4.98
CA PRO A 226 -26.52 3.10 -4.39
C PRO A 226 -26.15 2.21 -3.20
N ASN A 227 -27.09 1.42 -2.66
CA ASN A 227 -26.75 0.38 -1.68
C ASN A 227 -26.07 -0.83 -2.33
N GLN A 228 -26.14 -0.95 -3.66
CA GLN A 228 -25.47 -2.00 -4.39
C GLN A 228 -24.13 -1.50 -4.93
N LEU A 229 -23.05 -2.09 -4.41
CA LEU A 229 -21.69 -1.81 -4.82
C LEU A 229 -20.99 -3.09 -5.29
N PHE A 230 -19.99 -2.91 -6.12
CA PHE A 230 -19.10 -3.98 -6.55
C PHE A 230 -17.65 -3.52 -6.43
N CYS A 231 -16.75 -4.45 -6.17
CA CYS A 231 -15.33 -4.16 -6.29
C CYS A 231 -14.58 -5.32 -6.94
N SER A 232 -13.55 -4.98 -7.70
CA SER A 232 -12.56 -5.94 -8.23
C SER A 232 -11.26 -5.81 -7.44
N THR A 233 -10.63 -6.97 -7.19
CA THR A 233 -9.40 -7.04 -6.40
C THR A 233 -8.33 -7.84 -7.14
N GLU A 234 -7.07 -7.47 -6.92
CA GLU A 234 -5.95 -8.06 -7.67
C GLU A 234 -5.79 -9.57 -7.44
N TYR A 235 -6.02 -10.05 -6.21
CA TYR A 235 -5.78 -11.45 -5.86
C TYR A 235 -6.98 -12.17 -5.25
N SER A 236 -8.10 -11.48 -5.07
CA SER A 236 -9.26 -12.06 -4.38
C SER A 236 -10.54 -12.11 -5.23
N GLY A 237 -10.52 -11.63 -6.48
CA GLY A 237 -11.64 -11.70 -7.42
C GLY A 237 -12.59 -10.50 -7.33
N VAL A 238 -13.89 -10.77 -7.41
CA VAL A 238 -14.95 -9.75 -7.44
C VAL A 238 -15.89 -9.92 -6.25
N PHE A 239 -16.20 -8.81 -5.60
CA PHE A 239 -17.11 -8.76 -4.45
C PHE A 239 -18.29 -7.85 -4.73
N GLN A 240 -19.40 -8.11 -4.04
CA GLN A 240 -20.60 -7.30 -4.04
C GLN A 240 -20.98 -6.90 -2.62
N SER A 241 -21.50 -5.69 -2.46
CA SER A 241 -22.25 -5.25 -1.31
C SER A 241 -23.69 -4.90 -1.74
N THR A 242 -24.66 -5.15 -0.86
CA THR A 242 -26.08 -4.78 -1.06
C THR A 242 -26.58 -3.83 0.02
N ASP A 243 -25.71 -3.37 0.90
CA ASP A 243 -26.04 -2.57 2.09
C ASP A 243 -25.16 -1.28 2.20
N GLY A 244 -24.79 -0.72 1.06
CA GLY A 244 -24.02 0.53 1.02
C GLY A 244 -22.57 0.37 1.45
N GLY A 245 -22.01 -0.83 1.28
CA GLY A 245 -20.61 -1.15 1.58
C GLY A 245 -20.35 -1.67 2.99
N ALA A 246 -21.39 -1.86 3.82
CA ALA A 246 -21.22 -2.33 5.19
C ALA A 246 -20.78 -3.81 5.23
N ASN A 247 -21.31 -4.64 4.35
CA ASN A 247 -20.91 -6.04 4.20
C ASN A 247 -20.59 -6.35 2.74
N TRP A 248 -19.59 -7.20 2.52
CA TRP A 248 -19.14 -7.60 1.19
C TRP A 248 -19.13 -9.12 1.05
N GLU A 249 -19.72 -9.59 -0.03
CA GLU A 249 -19.77 -11.00 -0.40
C GLU A 249 -18.96 -11.23 -1.67
N LYS A 250 -18.15 -12.26 -1.69
CA LYS A 250 -17.41 -12.67 -2.88
C LYS A 250 -18.37 -13.34 -3.86
N ILE A 251 -18.55 -12.77 -5.03
CA ILE A 251 -19.49 -13.26 -6.05
C ILE A 251 -18.83 -14.08 -7.15
N HIS A 252 -17.50 -14.08 -7.22
CA HIS A 252 -16.75 -14.91 -8.15
C HIS A 252 -15.65 -15.66 -7.39
N SER A 253 -15.73 -17.00 -7.36
CA SER A 253 -14.93 -17.84 -6.47
C SER A 253 -13.62 -18.35 -7.07
N ASP A 254 -13.49 -18.39 -8.39
CA ASP A 254 -12.49 -19.25 -9.03
C ASP A 254 -11.18 -18.58 -9.36
N SER A 255 -10.96 -17.33 -8.95
CA SER A 255 -9.71 -16.82 -9.25
C SER A 255 -9.29 -15.61 -8.65
N SER A 256 -8.35 -15.52 -8.83
CA SER A 256 -7.25 -14.84 -8.34
C SER A 256 -7.10 -13.38 -8.79
N ARG A 257 -7.61 -12.89 -9.87
CA ARG A 257 -7.32 -11.53 -10.33
C ARG A 257 -8.50 -10.88 -11.04
N GLY A 258 -9.15 -9.92 -10.36
CA GLY A 258 -10.10 -9.01 -11.00
C GLY A 258 -9.41 -7.70 -11.32
N TYR A 259 -9.29 -7.35 -12.62
CA TYR A 259 -8.63 -6.10 -13.02
C TYR A 259 -9.60 -4.93 -13.10
N ASP A 260 -10.74 -5.14 -13.74
CA ASP A 260 -11.71 -4.09 -13.96
C ASP A 260 -13.13 -4.64 -13.94
N ILE A 261 -14.11 -3.80 -13.61
CA ILE A 261 -15.53 -4.10 -13.61
C ILE A 261 -16.30 -2.90 -14.17
N GLU A 262 -17.30 -3.17 -15.01
CA GLU A 262 -18.16 -2.15 -15.57
C GLU A 262 -19.59 -2.62 -15.68
N PHE A 263 -20.57 -1.72 -15.51
CA PHE A 263 -21.95 -2.01 -15.89
C PHE A 263 -22.08 -2.08 -17.40
N LYS A 264 -22.94 -2.97 -17.86
CA LYS A 264 -23.32 -2.97 -19.26
C LYS A 264 -24.06 -1.66 -19.57
N PRO A 265 -23.67 -0.94 -20.63
CA PRO A 265 -24.37 0.28 -21.04
C PRO A 265 -25.86 0.05 -21.23
N GLY A 266 -26.70 0.79 -20.52
CA GLY A 266 -28.15 0.70 -20.56
C GLY A 266 -28.77 -0.45 -19.76
N ASP A 267 -27.96 -1.26 -19.05
CA ASP A 267 -28.46 -2.38 -18.25
C ASP A 267 -27.61 -2.53 -16.96
N LEU A 268 -28.07 -1.93 -15.87
CA LEU A 268 -27.39 -1.93 -14.57
C LEU A 268 -27.50 -3.26 -13.78
N ASN A 269 -28.22 -4.26 -14.35
CA ASN A 269 -28.29 -5.60 -13.78
C ASN A 269 -27.20 -6.52 -14.30
N THR A 270 -26.49 -6.09 -15.34
CA THR A 270 -25.39 -6.84 -15.94
C THR A 270 -24.06 -6.15 -15.71
N ILE A 271 -23.09 -6.89 -15.19
CA ILE A 271 -21.72 -6.42 -14.97
C ILE A 271 -20.77 -7.25 -15.82
N TYR A 272 -19.83 -6.59 -16.46
CA TYR A 272 -18.67 -7.20 -17.06
C TYR A 272 -17.49 -7.11 -16.11
N ALA A 273 -16.78 -8.20 -15.93
CA ALA A 273 -15.55 -8.25 -15.18
C ALA A 273 -14.41 -8.76 -16.07
N SER A 274 -13.24 -8.17 -15.93
CA SER A 274 -12.01 -8.63 -16.60
C SER A 274 -11.01 -9.12 -15.58
N GLY A 275 -10.26 -10.14 -15.94
CA GLY A 275 -9.24 -10.71 -15.05
C GLY A 275 -8.77 -12.08 -15.54
N ASN A 276 -8.00 -12.75 -14.69
CA ASN A 276 -7.76 -14.20 -14.80
C ASN A 276 -8.86 -14.89 -14.00
N LEU A 277 -10.01 -14.90 -14.57
CA LEU A 277 -11.23 -15.45 -13.99
C LEU A 277 -11.42 -16.90 -14.39
#